data_e458162d5c786ba3ecce3fcc4cac86e9
#
_entry.id   e458162d5c786ba3ecce3fcc4cac86e9
#
_cell.length_a   1.000
_cell.length_b   1.000
_cell.length_c   1.000
_cell.angle_alpha   90.00
_cell.angle_beta   90.00
_cell.angle_gamma   90.00
#
_symmetry.space_group_name_H-M   'P 1'
#
loop_
_entity.id
_entity.type
_entity.pdbx_description
1 polymer ?
#
loop_
_entity_poly.entity_id
_entity_poly.type
_entity_poly.pdbx_seq_one_letter_code
_entity_poly.pdbx_strand_id
1 'polypeptide(L)'
;DVSCSFPEGECHVSGRRHRSNLMPSGLFRYRVLKRMLDITAVLVMAPLLIPIFAVLACLVVLTSPGPIFYSHRRIRQNGAFFSMWKFRTMCGNSAEVLEEYLARHPEARAEWNKSHKLRHDPRVTKVGLFLRRYSLDELPQVWNVLTGQMSLVGPRPIVAAEVEKYKDYFGFYCRVKPGLTGLWQVSGRSGLSYDE
;
A
#
# COMPACT_ATOMS: atom_id res chain seq x y z
N ASP A 1 -3.36 -10.50 -24.49
CA ASP A 1 -2.59 -9.26 -24.60
C ASP A 1 -3.17 -8.24 -23.63
N VAL A 2 -2.39 -7.93 -22.59
CA VAL A 2 -2.72 -6.87 -21.63
C VAL A 2 -1.99 -5.62 -22.11
N SER A 3 -2.67 -4.73 -22.82
CA SER A 3 -2.13 -3.42 -23.16
C SER A 3 -2.56 -2.40 -22.10
N CYS A 4 -1.62 -1.92 -21.30
CA CYS A 4 -1.85 -0.77 -20.43
C CYS A 4 -1.40 0.49 -21.15
N SER A 5 -2.34 1.27 -21.69
CA SER A 5 -2.08 2.63 -22.15
C SER A 5 -2.40 3.62 -21.01
N PHE A 6 -1.41 4.39 -20.58
CA PHE A 6 -1.61 5.52 -19.69
C PHE A 6 -1.79 6.80 -20.53
N PRO A 7 -2.86 7.57 -20.36
CA PRO A 7 -3.00 8.61 -19.37
C PRO A 7 -4.38 8.53 -18.67
N GLU A 8 -4.40 8.91 -17.39
CA GLU A 8 -5.58 9.18 -16.53
C GLU A 8 -6.86 8.39 -16.89
N GLY A 9 -6.93 7.12 -16.45
CA GLY A 9 -8.10 6.29 -16.70
C GLY A 9 -7.86 4.86 -16.27
N GLU A 10 -8.91 4.19 -15.96
CA GLU A 10 -9.00 2.82 -15.52
C GLU A 10 -8.13 1.87 -16.35
N CYS A 11 -7.44 0.97 -15.68
CA CYS A 11 -6.70 -0.13 -16.31
C CYS A 11 -7.74 -1.07 -16.95
N HIS A 12 -7.99 -0.92 -18.26
CA HIS A 12 -8.88 -1.82 -19.00
C HIS A 12 -8.20 -3.17 -19.18
N VAL A 13 -8.65 -4.16 -18.42
CA VAL A 13 -8.35 -5.56 -18.71
C VAL A 13 -9.16 -5.95 -19.94
N SER A 14 -8.53 -5.88 -21.12
CA SER A 14 -9.07 -6.43 -22.36
C SER A 14 -8.96 -7.96 -22.35
N GLY A 15 -9.73 -8.60 -21.49
CA GLY A 15 -9.96 -10.03 -21.53
C GLY A 15 -11.45 -10.25 -21.68
N ARG A 16 -11.86 -10.94 -22.76
CA ARG A 16 -13.24 -11.32 -23.11
C ARG A 16 -14.22 -11.03 -22.01
N ARG A 17 -15.18 -10.15 -22.24
CA ARG A 17 -16.36 -9.97 -21.39
C ARG A 17 -16.96 -11.36 -21.11
N HIS A 18 -16.45 -12.00 -20.07
CA HIS A 18 -17.17 -13.11 -19.49
C HIS A 18 -18.44 -12.45 -18.92
N ARG A 19 -19.54 -12.67 -19.63
CA ARG A 19 -20.89 -12.26 -19.26
C ARG A 19 -21.01 -12.37 -17.74
N SER A 20 -21.50 -11.31 -17.14
CA SER A 20 -21.99 -11.20 -15.78
C SER A 20 -23.05 -12.28 -15.52
N ASN A 21 -22.63 -13.52 -15.39
CA ASN A 21 -23.47 -14.55 -14.87
C ASN A 21 -23.37 -14.46 -13.34
N LEU A 22 -24.52 -14.11 -12.74
CA LEU A 22 -24.94 -14.31 -11.37
C LEU A 22 -23.81 -14.91 -10.52
N MET A 23 -23.15 -14.05 -9.71
CA MET A 23 -22.18 -14.55 -8.75
C MET A 23 -22.81 -15.73 -7.99
N PRO A 24 -22.16 -16.89 -7.90
CA PRO A 24 -22.66 -17.99 -7.09
C PRO A 24 -23.05 -17.42 -5.73
N SER A 25 -24.23 -17.74 -5.24
CA SER A 25 -24.77 -17.23 -3.96
C SER A 25 -23.79 -17.40 -2.80
N GLY A 26 -22.95 -18.42 -2.84
CA GLY A 26 -21.84 -18.63 -1.90
C GLY A 26 -20.75 -17.55 -1.95
N LEU A 27 -20.41 -17.03 -3.13
CA LEU A 27 -19.38 -16.00 -3.25
C LEU A 27 -19.88 -14.63 -2.75
N PHE A 28 -21.16 -14.34 -2.95
CA PHE A 28 -21.78 -13.13 -2.42
C PHE A 28 -21.82 -13.17 -0.88
N ARG A 29 -22.30 -14.27 -0.30
CA ARG A 29 -22.33 -14.48 1.16
C ARG A 29 -20.93 -14.38 1.78
N TYR A 30 -19.92 -14.98 1.14
CA TYR A 30 -18.53 -14.86 1.57
C TYR A 30 -18.05 -13.40 1.60
N ARG A 31 -18.32 -12.61 0.54
CA ARG A 31 -17.92 -11.19 0.49
C ARG A 31 -18.58 -10.36 1.57
N VAL A 32 -19.87 -10.59 1.84
CA VAL A 32 -20.60 -9.91 2.90
C VAL A 32 -20.03 -10.28 4.27
N LEU A 33 -19.89 -11.58 4.55
CA LEU A 33 -19.33 -12.07 5.81
C LEU A 33 -17.91 -11.53 6.04
N LYS A 34 -17.05 -11.62 5.01
CA LYS A 34 -15.69 -11.09 5.09
C LYS A 34 -15.68 -9.58 5.37
N ARG A 35 -16.60 -8.83 4.76
CA ARG A 35 -16.74 -7.39 5.00
C ARG A 35 -17.18 -7.08 6.43
N MET A 36 -18.14 -7.82 6.94
CA MET A 36 -18.59 -7.69 8.33
C MET A 36 -17.46 -8.01 9.30
N LEU A 37 -16.71 -9.08 9.08
CA LEU A 37 -15.53 -9.41 9.89
C LEU A 37 -14.48 -8.30 9.88
N ASP A 38 -14.15 -7.74 8.71
CA ASP A 38 -13.19 -6.64 8.60
C ASP A 38 -13.65 -5.42 9.42
N ILE A 39 -14.93 -5.01 9.28
CA ILE A 39 -15.47 -3.85 10.01
C ILE A 39 -15.52 -4.13 11.51
N THR A 40 -16.06 -5.29 11.92
CA THR A 40 -16.16 -5.66 13.34
C THR A 40 -14.80 -5.69 14.01
N ALA A 41 -13.79 -6.29 13.36
CA ALA A 41 -12.43 -6.33 13.90
C ALA A 41 -11.86 -4.93 14.09
N VAL A 42 -12.03 -4.04 13.11
CA VAL A 42 -11.57 -2.64 13.23
C VAL A 42 -12.30 -1.92 14.36
N LEU A 43 -13.62 -2.07 14.48
CA LEU A 43 -14.40 -1.42 15.54
C LEU A 43 -14.02 -1.91 16.94
N VAL A 44 -13.80 -3.21 17.09
CA VAL A 44 -13.34 -3.80 18.36
C VAL A 44 -11.95 -3.30 18.75
N MET A 45 -11.06 -3.10 17.76
CA MET A 45 -9.73 -2.57 18.02
C MET A 45 -9.70 -1.03 18.15
N ALA A 46 -10.74 -0.32 17.72
CA ALA A 46 -10.75 1.14 17.69
C ALA A 46 -10.42 1.82 19.04
N PRO A 47 -10.93 1.36 20.22
CA PRO A 47 -10.57 1.96 21.50
C PRO A 47 -9.07 1.95 21.80
N LEU A 48 -8.36 0.92 21.33
CA LEU A 48 -6.91 0.82 21.45
C LEU A 48 -6.20 1.63 20.36
N LEU A 49 -6.69 1.57 19.13
CA LEU A 49 -6.05 2.21 17.98
C LEU A 49 -6.13 3.74 18.03
N ILE A 50 -7.25 4.31 18.51
CA ILE A 50 -7.47 5.77 18.55
C ILE A 50 -6.37 6.49 19.37
N PRO A 51 -6.10 6.11 20.64
CA PRO A 51 -5.04 6.78 21.42
C PRO A 51 -3.66 6.57 20.82
N ILE A 52 -3.36 5.36 20.31
CA ILE A 52 -2.09 5.10 19.62
C ILE A 52 -1.96 6.02 18.40
N PHE A 53 -3.01 6.15 17.61
CA PHE A 53 -3.03 6.99 16.42
C PHE A 53 -2.79 8.47 16.76
N ALA A 54 -3.41 8.97 17.83
CA ALA A 54 -3.23 10.33 18.29
C ALA A 54 -1.78 10.60 18.73
N VAL A 55 -1.18 9.67 19.48
CA VAL A 55 0.23 9.77 19.91
C VAL A 55 1.16 9.76 18.69
N LEU A 56 0.97 8.84 17.74
CA LEU A 56 1.81 8.78 16.54
C LEU A 56 1.65 10.02 15.66
N ALA A 57 0.42 10.54 15.51
CA ALA A 57 0.16 11.78 14.79
C ALA A 57 0.91 12.97 15.42
N CYS A 58 0.86 13.09 16.74
CA CYS A 58 1.62 14.07 17.50
C CYS A 58 3.13 13.96 17.26
N LEU A 59 3.68 12.76 17.36
CA LEU A 59 5.12 12.52 17.13
C LEU A 59 5.54 12.90 15.70
N VAL A 60 4.72 12.61 14.69
CA VAL A 60 5.01 12.99 13.29
C VAL A 60 5.02 14.51 13.13
N VAL A 61 4.06 15.23 13.71
CA VAL A 61 3.98 16.70 13.63
C VAL A 61 5.17 17.36 14.34
N LEU A 62 5.50 16.89 15.53
CA LEU A 62 6.58 17.44 16.34
C LEU A 62 7.97 17.23 15.73
N THR A 63 8.15 16.19 14.94
CA THR A 63 9.47 15.83 14.35
C THR A 63 9.71 16.40 12.97
N SER A 64 8.67 16.81 12.25
CA SER A 64 8.82 17.37 10.91
C SER A 64 7.61 18.23 10.56
N PRO A 65 7.81 19.50 10.13
CA PRO A 65 6.70 20.35 9.69
C PRO A 65 6.04 19.81 8.42
N GLY A 66 4.70 19.96 8.30
CA GLY A 66 3.91 19.56 7.14
C GLY A 66 2.81 18.54 7.46
N PRO A 67 2.16 17.93 6.44
CA PRO A 67 1.01 17.05 6.61
C PRO A 67 1.36 15.78 7.39
N ILE A 68 0.44 15.33 8.25
CA ILE A 68 0.60 14.12 9.07
C ILE A 68 0.60 12.87 8.18
N PHE A 69 -0.26 12.88 7.16
CA PHE A 69 -0.48 11.75 6.29
C PHE A 69 0.17 11.95 4.93
N TYR A 70 0.58 10.83 4.37
CA TYR A 70 1.01 10.68 3.00
C TYR A 70 0.13 9.64 2.31
N SER A 71 -0.24 9.88 1.06
CA SER A 71 -0.99 8.91 0.28
C SER A 71 -0.19 8.46 -0.94
N HIS A 72 -0.33 7.20 -1.29
CA HIS A 72 0.30 6.62 -2.49
C HIS A 72 -0.76 5.93 -3.34
N ARG A 73 -0.80 6.23 -4.65
CA ARG A 73 -1.73 5.58 -5.59
C ARG A 73 -1.39 4.10 -5.73
N ARG A 74 -2.38 3.25 -5.49
CA ARG A 74 -2.29 1.79 -5.59
C ARG A 74 -3.48 1.25 -6.36
N ILE A 75 -3.36 0.02 -6.85
CA ILE A 75 -4.43 -0.69 -7.55
C ILE A 75 -5.21 -1.52 -6.53
N ARG A 76 -6.53 -1.43 -6.61
CA ARG A 76 -7.46 -2.24 -5.82
C ARG A 76 -8.17 -3.27 -6.68
N GLN A 77 -9.11 -4.00 -6.07
CA GLN A 77 -10.05 -4.87 -6.78
C GLN A 77 -10.64 -4.16 -8.02
N ASN A 78 -10.83 -4.91 -9.10
CA ASN A 78 -11.30 -4.45 -10.42
C ASN A 78 -10.32 -3.55 -11.20
N GLY A 79 -9.05 -3.48 -10.81
CA GLY A 79 -8.05 -2.67 -11.50
C GLY A 79 -8.14 -1.16 -11.23
N ALA A 80 -9.10 -0.70 -10.43
CA ALA A 80 -9.25 0.71 -10.11
C ALA A 80 -8.17 1.21 -9.16
N PHE A 81 -7.81 2.49 -9.27
CA PHE A 81 -6.86 3.13 -8.36
C PHE A 81 -7.53 3.59 -7.06
N PHE A 82 -6.76 3.62 -5.99
CA PHE A 82 -7.13 4.23 -4.72
C PHE A 82 -5.93 4.86 -4.03
N SER A 83 -6.17 5.80 -3.13
CA SER A 83 -5.15 6.42 -2.29
C SER A 83 -4.95 5.58 -1.03
N MET A 84 -3.79 4.92 -0.94
CA MET A 84 -3.38 4.16 0.23
C MET A 84 -2.73 5.10 1.23
N TRP A 85 -3.32 5.26 2.41
CA TRP A 85 -2.88 6.19 3.44
C TRP A 85 -1.79 5.62 4.32
N LYS A 86 -0.83 6.47 4.68
CA LYS A 86 0.25 6.17 5.63
C LYS A 86 0.57 7.41 6.47
N PHE A 87 1.18 7.21 7.63
CA PHE A 87 1.85 8.31 8.31
C PHE A 87 3.06 8.74 7.50
N ARG A 88 3.32 10.06 7.48
CA ARG A 88 4.52 10.59 6.87
C ARG A 88 5.75 10.19 7.70
N THR A 89 6.72 9.59 7.04
CA THR A 89 7.97 9.11 7.64
C THR A 89 9.20 9.86 7.14
N MET A 90 9.01 10.74 6.15
CA MET A 90 10.07 11.55 5.53
C MET A 90 9.89 13.04 5.85
N CYS A 91 10.98 13.80 5.80
CA CYS A 91 10.96 15.25 5.94
C CYS A 91 10.19 15.92 4.79
N GLY A 92 9.69 17.16 5.03
CA GLY A 92 8.89 17.89 4.05
C GLY A 92 9.63 18.26 2.76
N ASN A 93 10.94 18.52 2.86
CA ASN A 93 11.84 18.85 1.76
C ASN A 93 12.61 17.62 1.23
N SER A 94 11.96 16.46 1.21
CA SER A 94 12.58 15.17 0.91
C SER A 94 13.26 15.09 -0.47
N ALA A 95 12.78 15.84 -1.47
CA ALA A 95 13.39 15.86 -2.80
C ALA A 95 14.75 16.55 -2.78
N GLU A 96 14.83 17.72 -2.15
CA GLU A 96 16.06 18.51 -2.02
C GLU A 96 17.13 17.75 -1.23
N VAL A 97 16.72 17.16 -0.09
CA VAL A 97 17.59 16.33 0.76
C VAL A 97 18.14 15.13 -0.01
N LEU A 98 17.32 14.50 -0.86
CA LEU A 98 17.79 13.39 -1.70
C LEU A 98 18.83 13.85 -2.72
N GLU A 99 18.55 14.91 -3.47
CA GLU A 99 19.45 15.42 -4.49
C GLU A 99 20.81 15.83 -3.90
N GLU A 100 20.79 16.58 -2.80
CA GLU A 100 22.00 16.97 -2.09
C GLU A 100 22.80 15.77 -1.59
N TYR A 101 22.12 14.76 -1.02
CA TYR A 101 22.76 13.54 -0.56
C TYR A 101 23.40 12.75 -1.72
N LEU A 102 22.68 12.56 -2.82
CA LEU A 102 23.18 11.84 -3.99
C LEU A 102 24.31 12.59 -4.71
N ALA A 103 24.34 13.93 -4.64
CA ALA A 103 25.44 14.73 -5.17
C ALA A 103 26.76 14.55 -4.39
N ARG A 104 26.63 14.35 -3.06
CA ARG A 104 27.81 14.19 -2.18
C ARG A 104 28.29 12.72 -2.03
N HIS A 105 27.44 11.72 -2.38
CA HIS A 105 27.73 10.29 -2.17
C HIS A 105 27.54 9.50 -3.47
N PRO A 106 28.61 9.30 -4.27
CA PRO A 106 28.52 8.57 -5.54
C PRO A 106 28.04 7.11 -5.38
N GLU A 107 28.42 6.45 -4.29
CA GLU A 107 27.97 5.09 -3.94
C GLU A 107 26.45 5.03 -3.69
N ALA A 108 25.89 6.04 -3.01
CA ALA A 108 24.45 6.15 -2.79
C ALA A 108 23.69 6.42 -4.09
N ARG A 109 24.30 7.19 -5.00
CA ARG A 109 23.76 7.41 -6.35
C ARG A 109 23.70 6.12 -7.16
N ALA A 110 24.72 5.27 -7.08
CA ALA A 110 24.73 3.97 -7.74
C ALA A 110 23.64 3.03 -7.16
N GLU A 111 23.47 3.01 -5.83
CA GLU A 111 22.41 2.27 -5.16
C GLU A 111 21.02 2.77 -5.58
N TRP A 112 20.83 4.08 -5.62
CA TRP A 112 19.57 4.72 -6.04
C TRP A 112 19.20 4.39 -7.48
N ASN A 113 20.15 4.48 -8.40
CA ASN A 113 19.92 4.19 -9.82
C ASN A 113 19.51 2.72 -10.06
N LYS A 114 19.97 1.81 -9.20
CA LYS A 114 19.67 0.38 -9.31
C LYS A 114 18.26 0.03 -8.79
N SER A 115 17.82 0.64 -7.70
CA SER A 115 16.64 0.16 -6.96
C SER A 115 15.66 1.24 -6.54
N HIS A 116 15.99 2.52 -6.72
CA HIS A 116 15.28 3.67 -6.16
C HIS A 116 15.05 3.55 -4.64
N LYS A 117 15.95 2.85 -3.96
CA LYS A 117 15.96 2.66 -2.51
C LYS A 117 17.37 2.92 -1.99
N LEU A 118 17.47 3.44 -0.77
CA LEU A 118 18.74 3.63 -0.07
C LEU A 118 18.70 2.87 1.26
N ARG A 119 19.80 2.21 1.61
CA ARG A 119 19.93 1.55 2.93
C ARG A 119 19.86 2.56 4.07
N HIS A 120 20.51 3.69 3.88
CA HIS A 120 20.50 4.83 4.80
C HIS A 120 19.88 6.03 4.07
N ASP A 121 18.57 6.12 4.12
CA ASP A 121 17.83 7.19 3.46
C ASP A 121 17.77 8.44 4.35
N PRO A 122 18.49 9.53 3.99
CA PRO A 122 18.57 10.73 4.83
C PRO A 122 17.24 11.47 4.96
N ARG A 123 16.30 11.17 4.09
CA ARG A 123 14.95 11.78 4.11
C ARG A 123 14.12 11.28 5.26
N VAL A 124 14.42 10.07 5.78
CA VAL A 124 13.61 9.41 6.80
C VAL A 124 13.94 10.00 8.17
N THR A 125 12.94 10.53 8.84
CA THR A 125 13.09 11.08 10.20
C THR A 125 13.33 9.95 11.22
N LYS A 126 13.88 10.29 12.40
CA LYS A 126 14.08 9.30 13.48
C LYS A 126 12.77 8.61 13.88
N VAL A 127 11.69 9.39 14.00
CA VAL A 127 10.34 8.85 14.24
C VAL A 127 9.88 8.02 13.04
N GLY A 128 10.15 8.47 11.82
CA GLY A 128 9.85 7.72 10.61
C GLY A 128 10.54 6.35 10.56
N LEU A 129 11.80 6.26 10.99
CA LEU A 129 12.51 4.98 11.11
C LEU A 129 11.83 4.04 12.11
N PHE A 130 11.44 4.56 13.27
CA PHE A 130 10.70 3.80 14.27
C PHE A 130 9.37 3.30 13.72
N LEU A 131 8.58 4.18 13.07
CA LEU A 131 7.30 3.82 12.48
C LEU A 131 7.44 2.70 11.43
N ARG A 132 8.41 2.82 10.53
CA ARG A 132 8.70 1.81 9.49
C ARG A 132 9.15 0.48 10.08
N ARG A 133 10.00 0.51 11.10
CA ARG A 133 10.50 -0.70 11.76
C ARG A 133 9.37 -1.56 12.31
N TYR A 134 8.35 -0.93 12.89
CA TYR A 134 7.21 -1.61 13.51
C TYR A 134 5.96 -1.62 12.61
N SER A 135 6.06 -1.14 11.36
CA SER A 135 4.94 -1.00 10.40
C SER A 135 3.79 -0.13 10.93
N LEU A 136 4.07 0.74 11.89
CA LEU A 136 3.09 1.67 12.47
C LEU A 136 2.71 2.79 11.49
N ASP A 137 3.56 3.06 10.51
CA ASP A 137 3.27 3.98 9.42
C ASP A 137 2.08 3.54 8.57
N GLU A 138 1.72 2.26 8.60
CA GLU A 138 0.62 1.69 7.83
C GLU A 138 -0.73 1.72 8.55
N LEU A 139 -0.78 2.12 9.84
CA LEU A 139 -2.03 2.19 10.61
C LEU A 139 -3.14 3.03 9.93
N PRO A 140 -2.85 4.16 9.22
CA PRO A 140 -3.89 4.90 8.51
C PRO A 140 -4.62 4.09 7.43
N GLN A 141 -4.09 2.96 6.96
CA GLN A 141 -4.76 2.07 6.01
C GLN A 141 -6.01 1.41 6.62
N VAL A 142 -6.18 1.42 7.93
CA VAL A 142 -7.44 1.03 8.59
C VAL A 142 -8.62 1.84 8.04
N TRP A 143 -8.40 3.12 7.68
CA TRP A 143 -9.39 3.92 6.98
C TRP A 143 -9.74 3.36 5.59
N ASN A 144 -8.75 2.87 4.85
CA ASN A 144 -9.01 2.21 3.56
C ASN A 144 -9.78 0.90 3.74
N VAL A 145 -9.61 0.20 4.87
CA VAL A 145 -10.44 -0.96 5.22
C VAL A 145 -11.87 -0.53 5.53
N LEU A 146 -12.08 0.51 6.36
CA LEU A 146 -13.40 1.03 6.70
C LEU A 146 -14.17 1.57 5.50
N THR A 147 -13.49 2.18 4.54
CA THR A 147 -14.10 2.66 3.28
C THR A 147 -14.30 1.55 2.24
N GLY A 148 -13.81 0.34 2.51
CA GLY A 148 -13.98 -0.82 1.64
C GLY A 148 -13.04 -0.87 0.43
N GLN A 149 -12.03 -0.02 0.39
CA GLN A 149 -10.99 -0.04 -0.63
C GLN A 149 -10.00 -1.18 -0.39
N MET A 150 -9.79 -1.55 0.88
CA MET A 150 -8.95 -2.66 1.34
C MET A 150 -9.72 -3.62 2.24
N SER A 151 -9.09 -4.72 2.56
CA SER A 151 -9.48 -5.69 3.58
C SER A 151 -8.36 -5.80 4.62
N LEU A 152 -8.64 -6.37 5.79
CA LEU A 152 -7.56 -6.67 6.76
C LEU A 152 -6.60 -7.71 6.19
N VAL A 153 -7.12 -8.77 5.58
CA VAL A 153 -6.32 -9.84 4.98
C VAL A 153 -6.56 -9.91 3.49
N GLY A 154 -5.49 -9.84 2.70
CA GLY A 154 -5.54 -9.87 1.24
C GLY A 154 -4.16 -9.78 0.60
N PRO A 155 -4.06 -9.78 -0.73
CA PRO A 155 -2.79 -9.60 -1.44
C PRO A 155 -2.24 -8.19 -1.20
N ARG A 156 -0.93 -8.02 -1.37
CA ARG A 156 -0.25 -6.73 -1.25
C ARG A 156 -0.82 -5.73 -2.25
N PRO A 157 -1.11 -4.48 -1.84
CA PRO A 157 -1.48 -3.41 -2.77
C PRO A 157 -0.31 -3.08 -3.71
N ILE A 158 -0.51 -3.23 -5.02
CA ILE A 158 0.51 -3.01 -6.04
C ILE A 158 0.43 -1.62 -6.67
N VAL A 159 1.55 -1.15 -7.22
CA VAL A 159 1.61 0.06 -8.07
C VAL A 159 1.42 -0.32 -9.54
N ALA A 160 1.11 0.67 -10.38
CA ALA A 160 0.94 0.44 -11.81
C ALA A 160 2.17 -0.22 -12.48
N ALA A 161 3.37 0.18 -12.09
CA ALA A 161 4.62 -0.39 -12.60
C ALA A 161 4.85 -1.86 -12.22
N GLU A 162 4.12 -2.38 -11.24
CA GLU A 162 4.21 -3.79 -10.82
C GLU A 162 3.23 -4.69 -11.60
N VAL A 163 2.26 -4.12 -12.33
CA VAL A 163 1.23 -4.90 -13.06
C VAL A 163 1.83 -5.89 -14.05
N GLU A 164 2.83 -5.45 -14.81
CA GLU A 164 3.50 -6.29 -15.81
C GLU A 164 4.17 -7.52 -15.17
N LYS A 165 4.64 -7.41 -13.93
CA LYS A 165 5.26 -8.52 -13.20
C LYS A 165 4.25 -9.60 -12.80
N TYR A 166 2.97 -9.25 -12.68
CA TYR A 166 1.90 -10.20 -12.36
C TYR A 166 1.44 -11.03 -13.57
N LYS A 167 1.80 -10.64 -14.80
CA LYS A 167 1.47 -11.40 -16.03
C LYS A 167 0.00 -11.86 -16.00
N ASP A 168 -0.23 -13.15 -16.20
CA ASP A 168 -1.56 -13.78 -16.23
C ASP A 168 -2.27 -13.76 -14.84
N TYR A 169 -1.51 -13.62 -13.76
CA TYR A 169 -2.05 -13.59 -12.39
C TYR A 169 -2.73 -12.26 -12.03
N PHE A 170 -2.52 -11.19 -12.80
CA PHE A 170 -3.18 -9.90 -12.55
C PHE A 170 -4.71 -10.00 -12.51
N GLY A 171 -5.29 -10.86 -13.37
CA GLY A 171 -6.72 -11.14 -13.36
C GLY A 171 -7.23 -11.73 -12.04
N PHE A 172 -6.43 -12.57 -11.36
CA PHE A 172 -6.76 -13.10 -10.03
C PHE A 172 -6.64 -12.02 -8.95
N TYR A 173 -5.59 -11.19 -9.02
CA TYR A 173 -5.43 -10.04 -8.14
C TYR A 173 -6.66 -9.13 -8.17
N CYS A 174 -7.19 -8.82 -9.34
CA CYS A 174 -8.36 -7.96 -9.52
C CYS A 174 -9.67 -8.54 -8.97
N ARG A 175 -9.74 -9.84 -8.62
CA ARG A 175 -10.95 -10.45 -8.03
C ARG A 175 -11.11 -10.21 -6.55
N VAL A 176 -10.05 -9.85 -5.84
CA VAL A 176 -10.01 -9.68 -4.39
C VAL A 176 -9.59 -8.27 -3.98
N LYS A 177 -9.93 -7.87 -2.76
CA LYS A 177 -9.45 -6.61 -2.20
C LYS A 177 -8.01 -6.76 -1.71
N PRO A 178 -7.12 -5.78 -1.95
CA PRO A 178 -5.81 -5.78 -1.33
C PRO A 178 -5.93 -5.74 0.20
N GLY A 179 -4.98 -6.36 0.89
CA GLY A 179 -4.97 -6.49 2.34
C GLY A 179 -4.01 -5.52 3.03
N LEU A 180 -4.33 -5.19 4.27
CA LEU A 180 -3.40 -4.56 5.21
C LEU A 180 -2.32 -5.55 5.62
N THR A 181 -2.70 -6.82 5.78
CA THR A 181 -1.81 -7.96 5.98
C THR A 181 -2.17 -9.10 5.03
N GLY A 182 -1.31 -10.08 4.91
CA GLY A 182 -1.55 -11.22 4.04
C GLY A 182 -0.40 -12.23 4.09
N LEU A 183 -0.54 -13.32 3.34
CA LEU A 183 0.43 -14.40 3.27
C LEU A 183 1.84 -13.88 2.94
N TRP A 184 1.95 -12.94 2.00
CA TRP A 184 3.21 -12.31 1.60
C TRP A 184 3.99 -11.67 2.76
N GLN A 185 3.30 -11.15 3.78
CA GLN A 185 3.96 -10.54 4.94
C GLN A 185 4.54 -11.58 5.91
N VAL A 186 3.88 -12.72 6.05
CA VAL A 186 4.31 -13.79 6.96
C VAL A 186 5.28 -14.76 6.31
N SER A 187 5.33 -14.80 4.96
CA SER A 187 6.20 -15.70 4.19
C SER A 187 7.57 -15.12 3.80
N GLY A 188 7.92 -13.89 4.26
CA GLY A 188 9.26 -13.33 4.00
C GLY A 188 9.31 -11.88 3.53
N ARG A 189 8.18 -11.19 3.44
CA ARG A 189 8.07 -9.76 3.06
C ARG A 189 8.77 -9.44 1.73
N SER A 190 9.80 -8.56 1.80
CA SER A 190 10.53 -8.06 0.61
C SER A 190 11.59 -9.03 0.07
N GLY A 191 11.75 -10.20 0.67
CA GLY A 191 12.71 -11.22 0.23
C GLY A 191 12.17 -12.22 -0.79
N LEU A 192 10.85 -12.22 -1.02
CA LEU A 192 10.21 -13.10 -2.00
C LEU A 192 10.32 -12.53 -3.41
N SER A 193 10.58 -13.40 -4.39
CA SER A 193 10.46 -13.07 -5.80
C SER A 193 8.98 -13.03 -6.23
N TYR A 194 8.69 -12.47 -7.41
CA TYR A 194 7.31 -12.45 -7.94
C TYR A 194 6.86 -13.82 -8.47
N ASP A 195 7.77 -14.79 -8.56
CA ASP A 195 7.52 -16.13 -9.06
C ASP A 195 7.30 -17.16 -7.93
N GLU A 196 7.45 -16.76 -6.66
CA GLU A 196 7.14 -17.50 -5.43
C GLU A 196 5.81 -17.04 -4.83
#